data_70f14cb49cd5966e1124d203731cb7b5
#
_entry.id   70f14cb49cd5966e1124d203731cb7b5
#
_cell.length_a   1.000
_cell.length_b   1.000
_cell.length_c   1.000
_cell.angle_alpha   90.00
_cell.angle_beta   90.00
_cell.angle_gamma   90.00
#
_symmetry.space_group_name_H-M   'P 1'
#
loop_
_entity.id
_entity.type
_entity.pdbx_description
1 polymer ?
#
loop_
_entity_poly.entity_id
_entity_poly.type
_entity_poly.pdbx_seq_one_letter_code
_entity_poly.pdbx_strand_id
1 'polypeptide(L)'
;MEILCTYASYIHGTNLVLSNFILKSYLVFVILWIINLALYTIYVSKSPENLEKNKRKYNVLMMCLFVFSSIIVYALDITLIIQNNFQVRYTTGPAVDFTYIFSTIIIFYMLICMLTCKDKTKRKKFVPVYLFVIMLLSVAVIQYFNPALLLISYVQTIAISVMYHTIENPDAKIAIMEQE
;
A
#
# COMPACT_ATOMS: atom_id res chain seq x y z
N MET A 1 8.45 10.37 2.27
CA MET A 1 9.01 9.23 3.06
C MET A 1 10.28 8.65 2.44
N GLU A 2 10.39 8.45 1.14
CA GLU A 2 11.63 7.92 0.50
C GLU A 2 12.87 8.77 0.76
N ILE A 3 12.77 10.10 0.66
CA ILE A 3 13.89 11.01 0.97
C ILE A 3 14.39 10.79 2.40
N LEU A 4 13.47 10.60 3.35
CA LEU A 4 13.84 10.29 4.74
C LEU A 4 14.51 8.93 4.88
N CYS A 5 14.07 7.91 4.12
CA CYS A 5 14.70 6.59 4.10
C CYS A 5 16.11 6.63 3.50
N THR A 6 16.28 7.39 2.41
CA THR A 6 17.60 7.62 1.82
C THR A 6 18.51 8.31 2.84
N TYR A 7 18.04 9.37 3.47
CA TYR A 7 18.78 10.09 4.52
C TYR A 7 19.12 9.17 5.71
N ALA A 8 18.14 8.36 6.18
CA ALA A 8 18.35 7.39 7.25
C ALA A 8 19.45 6.37 6.91
N SER A 9 19.52 5.93 5.65
CA SER A 9 20.57 5.01 5.20
C SER A 9 21.96 5.64 5.24
N TYR A 10 22.08 6.96 5.08
CA TYR A 10 23.35 7.67 5.22
C TYR A 10 23.76 7.88 6.69
N ILE A 11 22.80 8.11 7.58
CA ILE A 11 23.06 8.32 9.02
C ILE A 11 23.27 7.00 9.76
N HIS A 12 23.01 5.85 9.14
CA HIS A 12 23.10 4.54 9.79
C HIS A 12 24.43 4.30 10.49
N GLY A 13 25.54 4.82 9.94
CA GLY A 13 26.87 4.73 10.56
C GLY A 13 27.08 5.63 11.79
N THR A 14 26.30 6.69 11.95
CA THR A 14 26.44 7.67 13.05
C THR A 14 25.36 7.54 14.11
N ASN A 15 24.13 7.18 13.72
CA ASN A 15 23.00 7.02 14.63
C ASN A 15 22.10 5.86 14.21
N LEU A 16 22.45 4.67 14.67
CA LEU A 16 21.76 3.42 14.34
C LEU A 16 20.29 3.42 14.79
N VAL A 17 20.00 3.96 15.98
CA VAL A 17 18.65 3.97 16.54
C VAL A 17 17.70 4.82 15.70
N LEU A 18 18.13 6.03 15.36
CA LEU A 18 17.34 6.95 14.54
C LEU A 18 17.11 6.39 13.13
N SER A 19 18.15 5.82 12.52
CA SER A 19 18.08 5.21 11.21
C SER A 19 17.06 4.05 11.19
N ASN A 20 17.17 3.12 12.13
CA ASN A 20 16.24 1.99 12.23
C ASN A 20 14.80 2.44 12.50
N PHE A 21 14.59 3.48 13.32
CA PHE A 21 13.27 4.03 13.57
C PHE A 21 12.64 4.59 12.28
N ILE A 22 13.38 5.36 11.49
CA ILE A 22 12.88 5.93 10.23
C ILE A 22 12.56 4.83 9.22
N LEU A 23 13.45 3.83 9.07
CA LEU A 23 13.25 2.72 8.13
C LEU A 23 12.03 1.87 8.50
N LYS A 24 11.84 1.55 9.79
CA LYS A 24 10.65 0.83 10.27
C LYS A 24 9.37 1.66 10.10
N SER A 25 9.44 2.97 10.33
CA SER A 25 8.30 3.87 10.11
C SER A 25 7.87 3.90 8.64
N TYR A 26 8.80 3.79 7.70
CA TYR A 26 8.49 3.66 6.29
C TYR A 26 7.70 2.38 5.98
N LEU A 27 8.12 1.24 6.54
CA LEU A 27 7.39 -0.03 6.37
C LEU A 27 5.96 0.05 6.94
N VAL A 28 5.81 0.66 8.11
CA VAL A 28 4.49 0.90 8.72
C VAL A 28 3.62 1.81 7.85
N PHE A 29 4.21 2.82 7.21
CA PHE A 29 3.49 3.68 6.28
C PHE A 29 3.00 2.93 5.03
N VAL A 30 3.81 2.02 4.48
CA VAL A 30 3.41 1.14 3.36
C VAL A 30 2.22 0.25 3.77
N ILE A 31 2.28 -0.34 4.97
CA ILE A 31 1.17 -1.15 5.51
C ILE A 31 -0.11 -0.32 5.67
N LEU A 32 0.00 0.88 6.25
CA LEU A 32 -1.13 1.79 6.42
C LEU A 32 -1.82 2.09 5.08
N TRP A 33 -1.02 2.33 4.06
CA TRP A 33 -1.53 2.65 2.74
C TRP A 33 -2.27 1.46 2.10
N ILE A 34 -1.73 0.24 2.20
CA ILE A 34 -2.38 -0.98 1.68
C ILE A 34 -3.69 -1.28 2.44
N ILE A 35 -3.72 -1.10 3.76
CA ILE A 35 -4.93 -1.27 4.57
C ILE A 35 -6.01 -0.26 4.18
N ASN A 36 -5.66 1.01 3.93
CA ASN A 36 -6.62 2.01 3.47
C ASN A 36 -7.20 1.65 2.09
N LEU A 37 -6.38 1.13 1.17
CA LEU A 37 -6.84 0.67 -0.12
C LEU A 37 -7.77 -0.56 0.01
N ALA A 38 -7.48 -1.48 0.92
CA ALA A 38 -8.35 -2.61 1.22
C ALA A 38 -9.70 -2.15 1.80
N LEU A 39 -9.68 -1.18 2.71
CA LEU A 39 -10.89 -0.59 3.26
C LEU A 39 -11.75 0.07 2.17
N TYR A 40 -11.13 0.83 1.28
CA TYR A 40 -11.81 1.40 0.11
C TYR A 40 -12.45 0.31 -0.76
N THR A 41 -11.73 -0.79 -1.04
CA THR A 41 -12.22 -1.91 -1.83
C THR A 41 -13.45 -2.57 -1.18
N ILE A 42 -13.44 -2.74 0.15
CA ILE A 42 -14.58 -3.26 0.92
C ILE A 42 -15.78 -2.32 0.78
N TYR A 43 -15.58 -1.02 0.91
CA TYR A 43 -16.67 -0.03 0.83
C TYR A 43 -17.33 0.00 -0.55
N VAL A 44 -16.55 -0.11 -1.60
CA VAL A 44 -17.09 -0.17 -2.97
C VAL A 44 -17.78 -1.51 -3.25
N SER A 45 -17.27 -2.62 -2.69
CA SER A 45 -17.80 -3.99 -2.93
C SER A 45 -19.14 -4.24 -2.28
N LYS A 46 -19.40 -3.67 -1.09
CA LYS A 46 -20.62 -3.98 -0.31
C LYS A 46 -21.82 -3.14 -0.76
N SER A 47 -23.04 -3.66 -0.53
CA SER A 47 -24.27 -2.89 -0.71
C SER A 47 -24.37 -1.78 0.34
N PRO A 48 -25.01 -0.63 0.03
CA PRO A 48 -25.15 0.49 0.97
C PRO A 48 -25.71 0.07 2.33
N GLU A 49 -26.75 -0.75 2.35
CA GLU A 49 -27.41 -1.24 3.57
C GLU A 49 -26.47 -2.07 4.45
N ASN A 50 -25.73 -3.03 3.85
CA ASN A 50 -24.77 -3.87 4.56
C ASN A 50 -23.54 -3.07 5.01
N LEU A 51 -23.18 -2.05 4.25
CA LEU A 51 -22.07 -1.18 4.60
C LEU A 51 -22.41 -0.34 5.82
N GLU A 52 -23.57 0.30 5.85
CA GLU A 52 -24.00 1.15 6.96
C GLU A 52 -24.08 0.37 8.27
N LYS A 53 -24.68 -0.82 8.23
CA LYS A 53 -24.77 -1.72 9.40
C LYS A 53 -23.43 -2.18 9.93
N ASN A 54 -22.44 -2.43 9.06
CA ASN A 54 -21.16 -3.04 9.45
C ASN A 54 -19.95 -2.10 9.31
N LYS A 55 -20.12 -0.85 8.95
CA LYS A 55 -19.04 0.13 8.72
C LYS A 55 -18.07 0.22 9.91
N ARG A 56 -18.64 0.33 11.13
CA ARG A 56 -17.83 0.40 12.35
C ARG A 56 -17.01 -0.87 12.55
N LYS A 57 -17.58 -2.04 12.26
CA LYS A 57 -16.90 -3.34 12.40
C LYS A 57 -15.70 -3.44 11.45
N TYR A 58 -15.87 -3.03 10.19
CA TYR A 58 -14.77 -3.04 9.21
C TYR A 58 -13.65 -2.08 9.59
N ASN A 59 -13.99 -0.86 10.03
CA ASN A 59 -13.01 0.12 10.48
C ASN A 59 -12.21 -0.39 11.69
N VAL A 60 -12.90 -0.92 12.70
CA VAL A 60 -12.23 -1.47 13.89
C VAL A 60 -11.33 -2.63 13.51
N LEU A 61 -11.80 -3.56 12.66
CA LEU A 61 -11.00 -4.70 12.22
C LEU A 61 -9.72 -4.23 11.50
N MET A 62 -9.83 -3.31 10.55
CA MET A 62 -8.68 -2.79 9.81
C MET A 62 -7.73 -2.02 10.71
N MET A 63 -8.26 -1.27 11.68
CA MET A 63 -7.43 -0.58 12.67
C MET A 63 -6.68 -1.56 13.59
N CYS A 64 -7.33 -2.63 14.04
CA CYS A 64 -6.67 -3.69 14.81
C CYS A 64 -5.57 -4.37 13.98
N LEU A 65 -5.82 -4.68 12.72
CA LEU A 65 -4.81 -5.25 11.82
C LEU A 65 -3.62 -4.30 11.63
N PHE A 66 -3.87 -3.00 11.49
CA PHE A 66 -2.82 -1.99 11.39
C PHE A 66 -1.96 -1.92 12.65
N VAL A 67 -2.59 -1.83 13.82
CA VAL A 67 -1.85 -1.76 15.11
C VAL A 67 -1.03 -3.04 15.32
N PHE A 68 -1.63 -4.20 15.09
CA PHE A 68 -0.97 -5.50 15.23
C PHE A 68 0.26 -5.62 14.30
N SER A 69 0.08 -5.32 13.01
CA SER A 69 1.19 -5.38 12.06
C SER A 69 2.29 -4.36 12.36
N SER A 70 1.93 -3.16 12.84
CA SER A 70 2.90 -2.14 13.25
C SER A 70 3.76 -2.62 14.44
N ILE A 71 3.14 -3.25 15.44
CA ILE A 71 3.88 -3.82 16.59
C ILE A 71 4.87 -4.87 16.11
N ILE A 72 4.47 -5.74 15.18
CA ILE A 72 5.35 -6.79 14.64
C ILE A 72 6.54 -6.15 13.89
N VAL A 73 6.30 -5.15 13.03
CA VAL A 73 7.38 -4.47 12.29
C VAL A 73 8.40 -3.83 13.24
N TYR A 74 7.93 -3.22 14.34
CA TYR A 74 8.86 -2.64 15.31
C TYR A 74 9.60 -3.69 16.15
N ALA A 75 9.00 -4.85 16.38
CA ALA A 75 9.61 -5.96 17.11
C ALA A 75 10.65 -6.74 16.29
N LEU A 76 10.48 -6.78 14.96
CA LEU A 76 11.38 -7.50 14.06
C LEU A 76 12.61 -6.65 13.71
N ASP A 77 13.74 -7.33 13.42
CA ASP A 77 14.97 -6.68 13.03
C ASP A 77 14.96 -6.24 11.57
N ILE A 78 15.74 -5.18 11.30
CA ILE A 78 16.00 -4.67 9.97
C ILE A 78 17.51 -4.58 9.78
N THR A 79 18.00 -4.98 8.61
CA THR A 79 19.41 -4.90 8.25
C THR A 79 19.57 -4.03 7.01
N LEU A 80 20.57 -3.14 7.04
CA LEU A 80 20.95 -2.31 5.90
C LEU A 80 22.12 -2.97 5.18
N ILE A 81 21.95 -3.30 3.92
CA ILE A 81 23.02 -3.79 3.05
C ILE A 81 23.60 -2.63 2.26
N ILE A 82 24.93 -2.54 2.29
CA ILE A 82 25.70 -1.55 1.55
C ILE A 82 26.53 -2.28 0.51
N GLN A 83 26.27 -2.04 -0.76
CA GLN A 83 26.93 -2.71 -1.88
C GLN A 83 27.65 -1.70 -2.78
N ASN A 84 28.68 -2.14 -3.50
CA ASN A 84 29.44 -1.33 -4.48
C ASN A 84 29.99 -0.03 -3.91
N ASN A 85 30.90 -0.12 -2.93
CA ASN A 85 31.62 1.05 -2.38
C ASN A 85 30.69 2.20 -1.97
N PHE A 86 29.59 1.88 -1.25
CA PHE A 86 28.61 2.84 -0.74
C PHE A 86 27.63 3.45 -1.75
N GLN A 87 27.64 3.01 -3.01
CA GLN A 87 26.74 3.59 -4.01
C GLN A 87 25.31 3.03 -3.93
N VAL A 88 25.14 1.78 -3.53
CA VAL A 88 23.83 1.14 -3.42
C VAL A 88 23.55 0.73 -1.99
N ARG A 89 22.44 1.19 -1.44
CA ARG A 89 21.99 0.89 -0.08
C ARG A 89 20.53 0.45 -0.11
N TYR A 90 20.24 -0.70 0.46
CA TYR A 90 18.88 -1.20 0.57
C TYR A 90 18.66 -1.94 1.89
N THR A 91 17.41 -2.01 2.30
CA THR A 91 17.01 -2.66 3.55
C THR A 91 16.54 -4.07 3.29
N THR A 92 16.95 -4.99 4.14
CA THR A 92 16.50 -6.39 4.17
C THR A 92 16.21 -6.81 5.60
N GLY A 93 15.72 -8.02 5.77
CA GLY A 93 15.51 -8.61 7.09
C GLY A 93 14.07 -8.95 7.39
N PRO A 94 13.82 -9.59 8.55
CA PRO A 94 12.51 -10.15 8.90
C PRO A 94 11.36 -9.12 8.87
N ALA A 95 11.63 -7.85 9.20
CA ALA A 95 10.61 -6.79 9.16
C ALA A 95 10.18 -6.49 7.72
N VAL A 96 11.12 -6.51 6.78
CA VAL A 96 10.84 -6.29 5.35
C VAL A 96 10.07 -7.47 4.78
N ASP A 97 10.52 -8.71 5.05
CA ASP A 97 9.87 -9.94 4.60
C ASP A 97 8.43 -10.03 5.13
N PHE A 98 8.23 -9.73 6.42
CA PHE A 98 6.90 -9.65 7.01
C PHE A 98 6.00 -8.65 6.28
N THR A 99 6.52 -7.46 5.95
CA THR A 99 5.76 -6.43 5.23
C THR A 99 5.34 -6.92 3.85
N TYR A 100 6.21 -7.61 3.10
CA TYR A 100 5.88 -8.20 1.80
C TYR A 100 4.81 -9.29 1.92
N ILE A 101 4.96 -10.22 2.85
CA ILE A 101 4.00 -11.31 3.07
C ILE A 101 2.63 -10.75 3.47
N PHE A 102 2.61 -9.84 4.45
CA PHE A 102 1.38 -9.20 4.92
C PHE A 102 0.67 -8.44 3.81
N SER A 103 1.41 -7.65 3.03
CA SER A 103 0.89 -6.90 1.89
C SER A 103 0.30 -7.82 0.83
N THR A 104 0.96 -8.92 0.54
CA THR A 104 0.49 -9.92 -0.43
C THR A 104 -0.83 -10.54 0.03
N ILE A 105 -0.96 -10.91 1.30
CA ILE A 105 -2.21 -11.46 1.86
C ILE A 105 -3.36 -10.46 1.71
N ILE A 106 -3.13 -9.18 2.04
CA ILE A 106 -4.16 -8.14 1.90
C ILE A 106 -4.55 -7.93 0.43
N ILE A 107 -3.59 -7.95 -0.49
CA ILE A 107 -3.86 -7.83 -1.94
C ILE A 107 -4.72 -9.00 -2.42
N PHE A 108 -4.42 -10.24 -2.02
CA PHE A 108 -5.26 -11.39 -2.36
C PHE A 108 -6.67 -11.26 -1.79
N TYR A 109 -6.81 -10.80 -0.56
CA TYR A 109 -8.11 -10.52 0.03
C TYR A 109 -8.91 -9.49 -0.79
N MET A 110 -8.26 -8.41 -1.22
CA MET A 110 -8.88 -7.39 -2.09
C MET A 110 -9.34 -7.99 -3.41
N LEU A 111 -8.52 -8.80 -4.07
CA LEU A 111 -8.88 -9.49 -5.31
C LEU A 111 -10.11 -10.37 -5.13
N ILE A 112 -10.19 -11.15 -4.05
CA ILE A 112 -11.36 -11.98 -3.73
C ILE A 112 -12.61 -11.09 -3.56
N CYS A 113 -12.52 -9.99 -2.82
CA CYS A 113 -13.63 -9.05 -2.64
C CYS A 113 -14.13 -8.48 -3.97
N MET A 114 -13.21 -8.14 -4.87
CA MET A 114 -13.54 -7.58 -6.20
C MET A 114 -14.19 -8.63 -7.11
N LEU A 115 -13.67 -9.87 -7.14
CA LEU A 115 -14.19 -10.96 -7.94
C LEU A 115 -15.58 -11.41 -7.46
N THR A 116 -15.83 -11.34 -6.16
CA THR A 116 -17.11 -11.75 -5.56
C THR A 116 -18.20 -10.69 -5.76
N CYS A 117 -17.86 -9.48 -6.21
CA CYS A 117 -18.83 -8.41 -6.47
C CYS A 117 -19.68 -8.74 -7.70
N LYS A 118 -20.98 -8.97 -7.50
CA LYS A 118 -21.94 -9.34 -8.56
C LYS A 118 -22.49 -8.14 -9.36
N ASP A 119 -22.36 -6.93 -8.81
CA ASP A 119 -22.92 -5.71 -9.39
C ASP A 119 -22.05 -5.19 -10.54
N LYS A 120 -22.60 -5.17 -11.77
CA LYS A 120 -21.91 -4.72 -12.98
C LYS A 120 -21.49 -3.24 -12.91
N THR A 121 -22.31 -2.41 -12.30
CA THR A 121 -22.03 -0.96 -12.15
C THR A 121 -20.84 -0.72 -11.22
N LYS A 122 -20.76 -1.48 -10.14
CA LYS A 122 -19.64 -1.42 -9.21
C LYS A 122 -18.35 -1.97 -9.81
N ARG A 123 -18.44 -2.98 -10.70
CA ARG A 123 -17.26 -3.53 -11.39
C ARG A 123 -16.50 -2.47 -12.17
N LYS A 124 -17.18 -1.50 -12.80
CA LYS A 124 -16.51 -0.39 -13.49
C LYS A 124 -15.66 0.46 -12.54
N LYS A 125 -16.09 0.63 -11.30
CA LYS A 125 -15.36 1.40 -10.27
C LYS A 125 -14.10 0.67 -9.78
N PHE A 126 -13.96 -0.63 -10.03
CA PHE A 126 -12.76 -1.39 -9.67
C PHE A 126 -11.67 -1.38 -10.73
N VAL A 127 -11.93 -0.89 -11.95
CA VAL A 127 -10.92 -0.86 -13.02
C VAL A 127 -9.63 -0.19 -12.56
N PRO A 128 -9.64 1.01 -11.93
CA PRO A 128 -8.42 1.62 -11.42
C PRO A 128 -7.71 0.77 -10.37
N VAL A 129 -8.48 0.10 -9.51
CA VAL A 129 -7.92 -0.76 -8.46
C VAL A 129 -7.26 -1.99 -9.05
N TYR A 130 -7.84 -2.59 -10.11
CA TYR A 130 -7.20 -3.71 -10.83
C TYR A 130 -5.88 -3.29 -11.47
N LEU A 131 -5.86 -2.17 -12.18
CA LEU A 131 -4.64 -1.64 -12.77
C LEU A 131 -3.56 -1.43 -11.71
N PHE A 132 -3.96 -0.84 -10.59
CA PHE A 132 -3.07 -0.60 -9.47
C PHE A 132 -2.51 -1.91 -8.87
N VAL A 133 -3.35 -2.92 -8.63
CA VAL A 133 -2.91 -4.21 -8.12
C VAL A 133 -1.92 -4.89 -9.08
N ILE A 134 -2.17 -4.83 -10.39
CA ILE A 134 -1.25 -5.37 -11.40
C ILE A 134 0.09 -4.62 -11.35
N MET A 135 0.08 -3.29 -11.27
CA MET A 135 1.29 -2.48 -11.14
C MET A 135 2.07 -2.81 -9.86
N LEU A 136 1.38 -2.96 -8.72
CA LEU A 136 2.01 -3.35 -7.46
C LEU A 136 2.69 -4.72 -7.54
N LEU A 137 1.99 -5.70 -8.09
CA LEU A 137 2.55 -7.06 -8.25
C LEU A 137 3.78 -7.04 -9.17
N SER A 138 3.71 -6.31 -10.28
CA SER A 138 4.83 -6.15 -11.21
C SER A 138 6.05 -5.53 -10.51
N VAL A 139 5.82 -4.47 -9.73
CA VAL A 139 6.91 -3.81 -8.99
C VAL A 139 7.44 -4.70 -7.88
N ALA A 140 6.59 -5.44 -7.16
CA ALA A 140 7.04 -6.37 -6.13
C ALA A 140 7.97 -7.45 -6.71
N VAL A 141 7.65 -7.98 -7.89
CA VAL A 141 8.52 -8.94 -8.61
C VAL A 141 9.85 -8.29 -9.01
N ILE A 142 9.81 -7.09 -9.60
CA ILE A 142 11.03 -6.37 -10.01
C ILE A 142 11.91 -6.07 -8.80
N GLN A 143 11.34 -5.64 -7.68
CA GLN A 143 12.08 -5.34 -6.45
C GLN A 143 12.62 -6.59 -5.77
N TYR A 144 11.93 -7.72 -5.88
CA TYR A 144 12.46 -8.99 -5.37
C TYR A 144 13.78 -9.36 -6.04
N PHE A 145 13.91 -9.15 -7.36
CA PHE A 145 15.15 -9.39 -8.10
C PHE A 145 16.17 -8.26 -7.98
N ASN A 146 15.71 -7.02 -7.79
CA ASN A 146 16.53 -5.82 -7.71
C ASN A 146 16.12 -4.95 -6.51
N PRO A 147 16.50 -5.32 -5.27
CA PRO A 147 16.08 -4.62 -4.04
C PRO A 147 16.53 -3.16 -3.95
N ALA A 148 17.51 -2.76 -4.77
CA ALA A 148 18.02 -1.40 -4.83
C ALA A 148 17.05 -0.40 -5.47
N LEU A 149 16.04 -0.90 -6.20
CA LEU A 149 15.07 -0.04 -6.89
C LEU A 149 13.92 0.31 -5.96
N LEU A 150 13.81 1.58 -5.59
CA LEU A 150 12.71 2.12 -4.78
C LEU A 150 11.53 2.50 -5.68
N LEU A 151 10.78 1.52 -6.17
CA LEU A 151 9.68 1.74 -7.12
C LEU A 151 8.30 1.86 -6.47
N ILE A 152 8.14 1.46 -5.21
CA ILE A 152 6.83 1.41 -4.52
C ILE A 152 6.18 2.78 -4.47
N SER A 153 6.92 3.84 -4.13
CA SER A 153 6.35 5.19 -4.03
C SER A 153 5.93 5.77 -5.38
N TYR A 154 6.64 5.42 -6.46
CA TYR A 154 6.22 5.81 -7.81
C TYR A 154 4.87 5.17 -8.16
N VAL A 155 4.71 3.88 -7.89
CA VAL A 155 3.44 3.18 -8.12
C VAL A 155 2.33 3.74 -7.24
N GLN A 156 2.60 4.05 -5.98
CA GLN A 156 1.65 4.70 -5.09
C GLN A 156 1.17 6.05 -5.64
N THR A 157 2.08 6.87 -6.11
CA THR A 157 1.77 8.19 -6.67
C THR A 157 0.93 8.07 -7.93
N ILE A 158 1.31 7.19 -8.85
CA ILE A 158 0.55 6.93 -10.08
C ILE A 158 -0.85 6.40 -9.74
N ALA A 159 -0.95 5.47 -8.80
CA ALA A 159 -2.23 4.91 -8.38
C ALA A 159 -3.18 5.96 -7.80
N ILE A 160 -2.70 6.81 -6.91
CA ILE A 160 -3.49 7.91 -6.34
C ILE A 160 -3.98 8.83 -7.45
N SER A 161 -3.11 9.19 -8.41
CA SER A 161 -3.45 10.03 -9.55
C SER A 161 -4.52 9.37 -10.44
N VAL A 162 -4.36 8.09 -10.78
CA VAL A 162 -5.35 7.35 -11.58
C VAL A 162 -6.68 7.22 -10.84
N MET A 163 -6.66 6.93 -9.54
CA MET A 163 -7.88 6.87 -8.73
C MET A 163 -8.61 8.21 -8.69
N TYR A 164 -7.89 9.30 -8.48
CA TYR A 164 -8.45 10.65 -8.48
C TYR A 164 -9.12 10.96 -9.82
N HIS A 165 -8.43 10.79 -10.94
CA HIS A 165 -8.97 11.09 -12.26
C HIS A 165 -10.13 10.18 -12.68
N THR A 166 -10.17 8.93 -12.20
CA THR A 166 -11.19 7.97 -12.62
C THR A 166 -12.43 7.98 -11.74
N ILE A 167 -12.28 8.29 -10.44
CA ILE A 167 -13.37 8.13 -9.47
C ILE A 167 -13.91 9.49 -9.02
N GLU A 168 -13.05 10.47 -8.81
CA GLU A 168 -13.38 11.74 -8.18
C GLU A 168 -13.41 12.92 -9.16
N ASN A 169 -13.06 12.71 -10.45
CA ASN A 169 -13.04 13.83 -11.40
C ASN A 169 -14.42 14.49 -11.48
N PRO A 170 -14.59 15.69 -10.88
CA PRO A 170 -15.86 16.41 -10.88
C PRO A 170 -16.28 16.80 -12.29
N ASP A 171 -15.32 17.10 -13.17
CA ASP A 171 -15.60 17.55 -14.54
C ASP A 171 -16.24 16.44 -15.38
N ALA A 172 -15.82 15.18 -15.18
CA ALA A 172 -16.46 14.04 -15.83
C ALA A 172 -17.89 13.80 -15.34
N LYS A 173 -18.19 14.11 -14.07
CA LYS A 173 -19.56 14.02 -13.51
C LYS A 173 -20.45 15.15 -14.03
N ILE A 174 -19.91 16.36 -14.16
CA ILE A 174 -20.63 17.52 -14.70
C ILE A 174 -20.96 17.28 -16.18
N ALA A 175 -19.98 16.82 -16.99
CA ALA A 175 -20.21 16.53 -18.40
C ALA A 175 -21.26 15.42 -18.64
N ILE A 176 -21.40 14.46 -17.73
CA ILE A 176 -22.45 13.43 -17.81
C ILE A 176 -23.83 14.03 -17.45
N MET A 177 -23.90 14.91 -16.43
CA MET A 177 -25.14 15.57 -16.04
C MET A 177 -25.65 16.61 -17.06
N GLU A 178 -24.76 17.19 -17.85
CA GLU A 178 -25.13 18.11 -18.94
C GLU A 178 -25.64 17.40 -20.20
N GLN A 179 -25.46 16.08 -20.29
CA GLN A 179 -25.93 15.25 -21.41
C GLN A 179 -27.30 14.55 -21.16
N GLU A 180 -27.78 14.59 -19.90
CA GLU A 180 -29.12 14.11 -19.51
C GLU A 180 -30.13 15.27 -19.54
#